data_79a413e251babdac1d857710987cb072
#
_entry.id   79a413e251babdac1d857710987cb072
#
_cell.length_a   1.000
_cell.length_b   1.000
_cell.length_c   1.000
_cell.angle_alpha   90.00
_cell.angle_beta   90.00
_cell.angle_gamma   90.00
#
_symmetry.space_group_name_H-M   'P 1'
#
loop_
_entity.id
_entity.type
_entity.pdbx_description
1 polymer ?
#
loop_
_entity_poly.entity_id
_entity_poly.type
_entity_poly.pdbx_seq_one_letter_code
_entity_poly.pdbx_strand_id
1 'polypeptide(L)'
;MSQNRQWLLEPGFLGRITGDWPLRVARGHFVAAGRTAELNRLFHVDLKITLADNDLFKVARTAEAAGIGVRFPFLHHPLVEFMATLPARYKVRGTEKRYIFKRAFRDLLPEPTLAKVKHGFGLPTSDWLKQHPGFRELGRDTLLSRRALERGYFVPGALEQLFRLHEADHTPFYGDRLWVLLMLELWHQRHGDAR
;
A
#
# COMPACT_ATOMS: atom_id res chain seq x y z
N MET A 1 -13.67 8.43 6.53
CA MET A 1 -13.53 7.71 5.23
C MET A 1 -14.83 7.59 4.43
N SER A 2 -16.00 7.51 5.04
CA SER A 2 -17.29 7.32 4.32
C SER A 2 -17.75 8.53 3.51
N GLN A 3 -17.54 9.75 3.98
CA GLN A 3 -18.03 10.98 3.34
C GLN A 3 -17.38 11.29 1.96
N ASN A 4 -16.16 10.80 1.69
CA ASN A 4 -15.46 11.09 0.44
C ASN A 4 -15.76 10.11 -0.71
N ARG A 5 -16.57 9.08 -0.49
CA ARG A 5 -16.88 8.10 -1.55
C ARG A 5 -18.06 8.53 -2.41
N GLN A 6 -19.02 9.24 -1.81
CA GLN A 6 -20.29 9.56 -2.46
C GLN A 6 -20.19 10.59 -3.60
N TRP A 7 -19.17 11.46 -3.57
CA TRP A 7 -18.96 12.40 -4.65
C TRP A 7 -18.13 11.83 -5.81
N LEU A 8 -17.35 10.77 -5.53
CA LEU A 8 -16.43 10.17 -6.50
C LEU A 8 -17.05 8.96 -7.21
N LEU A 9 -17.74 8.09 -6.46
CA LEU A 9 -18.21 6.82 -6.98
C LEU A 9 -19.72 6.84 -7.24
N GLU A 10 -20.12 6.29 -8.37
CA GLU A 10 -21.51 6.10 -8.75
C GLU A 10 -22.31 5.34 -7.68
N PRO A 11 -23.53 5.78 -7.33
CA PRO A 11 -24.36 5.13 -6.31
C PRO A 11 -24.65 3.66 -6.62
N GLY A 12 -24.90 3.33 -7.89
CA GLY A 12 -25.12 1.95 -8.33
C GLY A 12 -23.87 1.06 -8.17
N PHE A 13 -22.68 1.64 -8.33
CA PHE A 13 -21.42 0.94 -8.06
C PHE A 13 -21.20 0.80 -6.55
N LEU A 14 -21.42 1.87 -5.77
CA LEU A 14 -21.31 1.82 -4.31
C LEU A 14 -22.23 0.77 -3.67
N GLY A 15 -23.44 0.60 -4.19
CA GLY A 15 -24.36 -0.43 -3.71
C GLY A 15 -23.90 -1.87 -3.91
N ARG A 16 -22.96 -2.10 -4.84
CA ARG A 16 -22.38 -3.41 -5.12
C ARG A 16 -21.13 -3.72 -4.29
N ILE A 17 -20.49 -2.69 -3.71
CA ILE A 17 -19.32 -2.87 -2.87
C ILE A 17 -19.72 -2.83 -1.39
N THR A 18 -19.37 -3.86 -0.64
CA THR A 18 -19.54 -3.87 0.82
C THR A 18 -18.50 -2.94 1.45
N GLY A 19 -18.96 -1.85 2.09
CA GLY A 19 -18.09 -0.81 2.64
C GLY A 19 -17.15 -1.25 3.76
N ASP A 20 -17.39 -2.42 4.36
CA ASP A 20 -16.62 -3.02 5.44
C ASP A 20 -15.61 -4.09 4.98
N TRP A 21 -15.54 -4.38 3.68
CA TRP A 21 -14.67 -5.43 3.15
C TRP A 21 -13.21 -5.33 3.60
N PRO A 22 -12.52 -4.16 3.51
CA PRO A 22 -11.15 -4.03 3.97
C PRO A 22 -10.99 -4.35 5.46
N LEU A 23 -11.96 -3.94 6.27
CA LEU A 23 -11.96 -4.20 7.71
C LEU A 23 -12.19 -5.69 7.99
N ARG A 24 -13.07 -6.36 7.24
CA ARG A 24 -13.30 -7.81 7.37
C ARG A 24 -12.07 -8.62 7.02
N VAL A 25 -11.35 -8.24 5.96
CA VAL A 25 -10.08 -8.88 5.57
C VAL A 25 -9.05 -8.73 6.68
N ALA A 26 -8.81 -7.51 7.16
CA ALA A 26 -7.87 -7.25 8.25
C ALA A 26 -8.25 -8.01 9.54
N ARG A 27 -9.54 -8.01 9.91
CA ARG A 27 -10.06 -8.76 11.06
C ARG A 27 -9.89 -10.27 10.87
N GLY A 28 -10.12 -10.79 9.67
CA GLY A 28 -9.90 -12.20 9.34
C GLY A 28 -8.46 -12.62 9.62
N HIS A 29 -7.47 -11.86 9.14
CA HIS A 29 -6.07 -12.13 9.44
C HIS A 29 -5.73 -11.97 10.91
N PHE A 30 -6.29 -10.96 11.58
CA PHE A 30 -6.08 -10.76 13.02
C PHE A 30 -6.60 -11.94 13.85
N VAL A 31 -7.75 -12.52 13.50
CA VAL A 31 -8.33 -13.70 14.17
C VAL A 31 -7.53 -14.95 13.83
N ALA A 32 -7.14 -15.13 12.56
CA ALA A 32 -6.38 -16.29 12.08
C ALA A 32 -5.00 -16.42 12.75
N ALA A 33 -4.43 -15.33 13.28
CA ALA A 33 -3.20 -15.39 14.08
C ALA A 33 -3.32 -16.19 15.38
N GLY A 34 -4.53 -16.57 15.78
CA GLY A 34 -4.77 -17.43 16.93
C GLY A 34 -4.56 -16.78 18.29
N ARG A 35 -4.32 -17.63 19.32
CA ARG A 35 -4.17 -17.20 20.72
C ARG A 35 -2.72 -16.81 21.02
N THR A 36 -2.33 -15.62 20.62
CA THR A 36 -1.00 -15.02 20.87
C THR A 36 -1.16 -13.57 21.35
N ALA A 37 -0.04 -12.94 21.74
CA ALA A 37 -0.05 -11.53 22.14
C ALA A 37 -0.65 -10.64 21.02
N GLU A 38 -1.38 -9.60 21.40
CA GLU A 38 -2.04 -8.68 20.46
C GLU A 38 -1.07 -8.10 19.43
N LEU A 39 0.13 -7.71 19.87
CA LEU A 39 1.18 -7.22 18.97
C LEU A 39 1.56 -8.25 17.89
N ASN A 40 1.63 -9.53 18.24
CA ASN A 40 1.90 -10.60 17.26
C ASN A 40 0.75 -10.75 16.26
N ARG A 41 -0.48 -10.58 16.71
CA ARG A 41 -1.66 -10.59 15.83
C ARG A 41 -1.64 -9.42 14.85
N LEU A 42 -1.25 -8.23 15.31
CA LEU A 42 -1.06 -7.06 14.46
C LEU A 42 0.07 -7.29 13.45
N PHE A 43 1.20 -7.86 13.86
CA PHE A 43 2.28 -8.23 12.94
C PHE A 43 1.83 -9.27 11.91
N HIS A 44 0.97 -10.21 12.28
CA HIS A 44 0.41 -11.16 11.31
C HIS A 44 -0.42 -10.44 10.23
N VAL A 45 -1.26 -9.48 10.61
CA VAL A 45 -2.00 -8.64 9.65
C VAL A 45 -1.05 -7.88 8.74
N ASP A 46 -0.01 -7.27 9.31
CA ASP A 46 1.00 -6.51 8.55
C ASP A 46 1.77 -7.39 7.56
N LEU A 47 2.16 -8.60 7.98
CA LEU A 47 2.80 -9.58 7.09
C LEU A 47 1.90 -10.00 5.93
N LYS A 48 0.60 -10.16 6.15
CA LYS A 48 -0.35 -10.61 5.12
C LYS A 48 -0.76 -9.50 4.17
N ILE A 49 -1.06 -8.31 4.67
CA ILE A 49 -1.61 -7.21 3.88
C ILE A 49 -0.48 -6.29 3.40
N THR A 50 0.27 -5.67 4.32
CA THR A 50 1.26 -4.65 3.94
C THR A 50 2.45 -5.29 3.22
N LEU A 51 2.96 -6.38 3.76
CA LEU A 51 4.17 -6.98 3.22
C LEU A 51 3.88 -7.87 2.01
N ALA A 52 3.00 -8.88 2.15
CA ALA A 52 2.77 -9.87 1.10
C ALA A 52 2.02 -9.26 -0.11
N ASP A 53 0.91 -8.55 0.15
CA ASP A 53 0.05 -8.06 -0.94
C ASP A 53 0.56 -6.75 -1.57
N ASN A 54 1.47 -6.02 -0.92
CA ASN A 54 1.95 -4.74 -1.39
C ASN A 54 3.47 -4.68 -1.57
N ASP A 55 4.26 -4.77 -0.49
CA ASP A 55 5.68 -4.45 -0.56
C ASP A 55 6.49 -5.52 -1.30
N LEU A 56 6.28 -6.79 -1.02
CA LEU A 56 6.98 -7.88 -1.70
C LEU A 56 6.62 -7.95 -3.17
N PHE A 57 5.35 -7.72 -3.49
CA PHE A 57 4.88 -7.72 -4.87
C PHE A 57 5.57 -6.62 -5.68
N LYS A 58 5.63 -5.39 -5.16
CA LYS A 58 6.35 -4.27 -5.80
C LYS A 58 7.81 -4.62 -6.08
N VAL A 59 8.53 -5.06 -5.03
CA VAL A 59 9.97 -5.36 -5.15
C VAL A 59 10.21 -6.53 -6.10
N ALA A 60 9.43 -7.61 -5.99
CA ALA A 60 9.60 -8.77 -6.85
C ALA A 60 9.34 -8.45 -8.32
N ARG A 61 8.27 -7.72 -8.63
CA ARG A 61 7.89 -7.38 -10.02
C ARG A 61 8.82 -6.35 -10.66
N THR A 62 9.26 -5.36 -9.90
CA THR A 62 10.24 -4.40 -10.43
C THR A 62 11.62 -5.03 -10.66
N ALA A 63 12.04 -5.92 -9.79
CA ALA A 63 13.29 -6.67 -9.96
C ALA A 63 13.21 -7.64 -11.16
N GLU A 64 12.11 -8.36 -11.31
CA GLU A 64 11.84 -9.22 -12.46
C GLU A 64 11.90 -8.44 -13.79
N ALA A 65 11.26 -7.26 -13.82
CA ALA A 65 11.29 -6.37 -15.00
C ALA A 65 12.71 -5.86 -15.32
N ALA A 66 13.55 -5.73 -14.31
CA ALA A 66 14.97 -5.34 -14.46
C ALA A 66 15.92 -6.53 -14.69
N GLY A 67 15.43 -7.78 -14.72
CA GLY A 67 16.25 -8.97 -14.84
C GLY A 67 17.14 -9.25 -13.61
N ILE A 68 16.75 -8.74 -12.43
CA ILE A 68 17.54 -8.86 -11.19
C ILE A 68 16.89 -9.87 -10.25
N GLY A 69 17.69 -10.81 -9.75
CA GLY A 69 17.25 -11.74 -8.71
C GLY A 69 17.14 -11.07 -7.34
N VAL A 70 16.05 -11.35 -6.61
CA VAL A 70 15.81 -10.81 -5.26
C VAL A 70 15.74 -11.95 -4.23
N ARG A 71 16.33 -11.71 -3.06
CA ARG A 71 16.18 -12.57 -1.88
C ARG A 71 15.77 -11.73 -0.67
N PHE A 72 14.95 -12.33 0.19
CA PHE A 72 14.40 -11.68 1.38
C PHE A 72 14.89 -12.38 2.66
N PRO A 73 16.13 -12.14 3.13
CA PRO A 73 16.71 -12.89 4.25
C PRO A 73 15.90 -12.74 5.56
N PHE A 74 15.27 -11.60 5.78
CA PHE A 74 14.41 -11.38 6.95
C PHE A 74 13.07 -12.14 6.89
N LEU A 75 12.71 -12.70 5.74
CA LEU A 75 11.53 -13.54 5.56
C LEU A 75 11.87 -15.04 5.52
N HIS A 76 13.10 -15.41 5.85
CA HIS A 76 13.46 -16.80 6.02
C HIS A 76 12.57 -17.45 7.08
N HIS A 77 11.89 -18.53 6.70
CA HIS A 77 10.80 -19.10 7.50
C HIS A 77 11.20 -19.40 8.95
N PRO A 78 12.34 -20.07 9.26
CA PRO A 78 12.77 -20.30 10.63
C PRO A 78 12.98 -18.99 11.43
N LEU A 79 13.45 -17.92 10.79
CA LEU A 79 13.61 -16.62 11.45
C LEU A 79 12.24 -15.99 11.79
N VAL A 80 11.29 -16.07 10.88
CA VAL A 80 9.92 -15.53 11.10
C VAL A 80 9.24 -16.32 12.22
N GLU A 81 9.34 -17.64 12.23
CA GLU A 81 8.81 -18.50 13.30
C GLU A 81 9.46 -18.17 14.64
N PHE A 82 10.78 -18.11 14.70
CA PHE A 82 11.49 -17.70 15.91
C PHE A 82 11.02 -16.34 16.41
N MET A 83 10.95 -15.35 15.52
CA MET A 83 10.44 -14.02 15.88
C MET A 83 8.99 -14.05 16.38
N ALA A 84 8.16 -14.94 15.89
CA ALA A 84 6.77 -15.10 16.37
C ALA A 84 6.73 -15.61 17.83
N THR A 85 7.68 -16.44 18.27
CA THR A 85 7.74 -16.93 19.64
C THR A 85 8.21 -15.90 20.66
N LEU A 86 8.91 -14.84 20.21
CA LEU A 86 9.46 -13.84 21.12
C LEU A 86 8.36 -12.99 21.78
N PRO A 87 8.46 -12.73 23.10
CA PRO A 87 7.57 -11.79 23.78
C PRO A 87 7.60 -10.39 23.14
N ALA A 88 6.45 -9.71 23.16
CA ALA A 88 6.26 -8.40 22.56
C ALA A 88 7.31 -7.34 23.00
N ARG A 89 7.72 -7.39 24.27
CA ARG A 89 8.74 -6.48 24.85
C ARG A 89 10.12 -6.54 24.17
N TYR A 90 10.43 -7.62 23.46
CA TYR A 90 11.66 -7.72 22.68
C TYR A 90 11.53 -7.12 21.29
N LYS A 91 10.31 -7.00 20.76
CA LYS A 91 10.02 -6.44 19.44
C LYS A 91 9.86 -4.92 19.49
N VAL A 92 9.09 -4.47 20.49
CA VAL A 92 8.83 -3.04 20.76
C VAL A 92 8.97 -2.82 22.27
N ARG A 93 9.77 -1.80 22.67
CA ARG A 93 9.96 -1.43 24.05
C ARG A 93 9.61 0.05 24.24
N GLY A 94 8.44 0.32 24.82
CA GLY A 94 7.90 1.68 24.84
C GLY A 94 7.67 2.17 23.42
N THR A 95 8.31 3.27 23.03
CA THR A 95 8.28 3.82 21.67
C THR A 95 9.38 3.28 20.76
N GLU A 96 10.34 2.52 21.30
CA GLU A 96 11.46 1.99 20.54
C GLU A 96 11.04 0.75 19.75
N LYS A 97 11.03 0.90 18.42
CA LYS A 97 10.77 -0.16 17.45
C LYS A 97 12.05 -0.93 17.13
N ARG A 98 11.92 -2.19 16.71
CA ARG A 98 13.06 -3.06 16.34
C ARG A 98 14.04 -3.30 17.49
N TYR A 99 13.54 -3.32 18.73
CA TYR A 99 14.38 -3.35 19.92
C TYR A 99 15.42 -4.48 19.90
N ILE A 100 14.96 -5.75 19.74
CA ILE A 100 15.88 -6.90 19.73
C ILE A 100 16.86 -6.84 18.56
N PHE A 101 16.43 -6.37 17.38
CA PHE A 101 17.30 -6.22 16.22
C PHE A 101 18.44 -5.24 16.51
N LYS A 102 18.14 -4.07 17.04
CA LYS A 102 19.15 -3.09 17.41
C LYS A 102 20.13 -3.63 18.46
N ARG A 103 19.63 -4.42 19.42
CA ARG A 103 20.49 -5.04 20.45
C ARG A 103 21.39 -6.12 19.87
N ALA A 104 20.85 -7.00 18.99
CA ALA A 104 21.58 -8.10 18.38
C ALA A 104 22.68 -7.63 17.42
N PHE A 105 22.50 -6.49 16.77
CA PHE A 105 23.43 -5.95 15.77
C PHE A 105 24.20 -4.73 16.24
N ARG A 106 24.19 -4.45 17.55
CA ARG A 106 24.82 -3.29 18.14
C ARG A 106 26.31 -3.15 17.79
N ASP A 107 27.04 -4.27 17.83
CA ASP A 107 28.48 -4.31 17.59
C ASP A 107 28.83 -4.54 16.11
N LEU A 108 27.81 -4.73 15.24
CA LEU A 108 27.97 -5.01 13.82
C LEU A 108 27.57 -3.84 12.93
N LEU A 109 26.63 -2.99 13.39
CA LEU A 109 26.10 -1.88 12.60
C LEU A 109 26.63 -0.53 13.10
N PRO A 110 26.95 0.39 12.19
CA PRO A 110 27.32 1.76 12.56
C PRO A 110 26.23 2.45 13.36
N GLU A 111 26.64 3.29 14.34
CA GLU A 111 25.72 4.04 15.20
C GLU A 111 24.65 4.84 14.44
N PRO A 112 24.95 5.54 13.32
CA PRO A 112 23.93 6.24 12.55
C PRO A 112 22.83 5.31 11.99
N THR A 113 23.16 4.05 11.68
CA THR A 113 22.20 3.04 11.22
C THR A 113 21.28 2.59 12.36
N LEU A 114 21.83 2.40 13.56
CA LEU A 114 21.07 2.01 14.75
C LEU A 114 20.16 3.13 15.23
N ALA A 115 20.64 4.39 15.17
CA ALA A 115 19.88 5.58 15.56
C ALA A 115 18.82 6.00 14.54
N LYS A 116 18.91 5.52 13.30
CA LYS A 116 18.03 5.94 12.20
C LYS A 116 16.55 5.75 12.52
N VAL A 117 15.78 6.82 12.39
CA VAL A 117 14.32 6.78 12.46
C VAL A 117 13.77 5.99 11.28
N LYS A 118 12.77 5.15 11.54
CA LYS A 118 12.11 4.38 10.46
C LYS A 118 11.38 5.33 9.51
N HIS A 119 11.74 5.28 8.23
CA HIS A 119 10.94 5.84 7.13
C HIS A 119 10.11 4.75 6.47
N GLY A 120 8.91 5.10 6.00
CA GLY A 120 8.08 4.20 5.21
C GLY A 120 8.69 3.95 3.83
N PHE A 121 8.35 2.82 3.21
CA PHE A 121 8.67 2.54 1.81
C PHE A 121 7.57 3.14 0.92
N GLY A 122 7.57 4.46 0.80
CA GLY A 122 6.65 5.23 -0.03
C GLY A 122 7.32 5.68 -1.32
N LEU A 123 6.57 5.68 -2.41
CA LEU A 123 6.96 6.31 -3.66
C LEU A 123 6.32 7.70 -3.73
N PRO A 124 6.97 8.70 -4.31
CA PRO A 124 6.43 10.05 -4.45
C PRO A 124 5.44 10.14 -5.62
N THR A 125 4.45 9.24 -5.65
CA THR A 125 3.49 9.08 -6.75
C THR A 125 2.65 10.33 -6.96
N SER A 126 2.29 11.01 -5.88
CA SER A 126 1.59 12.29 -5.91
C SER A 126 2.43 13.37 -6.61
N ASP A 127 3.72 13.47 -6.25
CA ASP A 127 4.63 14.44 -6.86
C ASP A 127 4.88 14.14 -8.34
N TRP A 128 5.01 12.86 -8.70
CA TRP A 128 5.15 12.46 -10.09
C TRP A 128 3.95 12.87 -10.95
N LEU A 129 2.74 12.62 -10.47
CA LEU A 129 1.51 13.00 -11.16
C LEU A 129 1.34 14.53 -11.27
N LYS A 130 1.96 15.30 -10.37
CA LYS A 130 1.89 16.77 -10.34
C LYS A 130 3.00 17.44 -11.15
N GLN A 131 4.23 16.96 -11.00
CA GLN A 131 5.43 17.67 -11.48
C GLN A 131 6.04 17.07 -12.73
N HIS A 132 5.90 15.73 -12.95
CA HIS A 132 6.50 15.09 -14.10
C HIS A 132 5.50 15.05 -15.28
N PRO A 133 5.81 15.76 -16.40
CA PRO A 133 4.86 15.90 -17.51
C PRO A 133 4.33 14.56 -18.03
N GLY A 134 5.19 13.58 -18.28
CA GLY A 134 4.78 12.27 -18.80
C GLY A 134 3.87 11.47 -17.84
N PHE A 135 4.08 11.55 -16.52
CA PHE A 135 3.17 10.89 -15.57
C PHE A 135 1.83 11.64 -15.45
N ARG A 136 1.85 12.96 -15.51
CA ARG A 136 0.63 13.78 -15.51
C ARG A 136 -0.21 13.51 -16.75
N GLU A 137 0.41 13.48 -17.93
CA GLU A 137 -0.25 13.16 -19.20
C GLU A 137 -0.81 11.73 -19.18
N LEU A 138 0.01 10.73 -18.84
CA LEU A 138 -0.43 9.34 -18.68
C LEU A 138 -1.64 9.23 -17.74
N GLY A 139 -1.61 9.91 -16.59
CA GLY A 139 -2.69 9.88 -15.62
C GLY A 139 -3.99 10.46 -16.19
N ARG A 140 -3.91 11.62 -16.84
CA ARG A 140 -5.07 12.28 -17.44
C ARG A 140 -5.63 11.49 -18.63
N ASP A 141 -4.77 11.09 -19.56
CA ASP A 141 -5.18 10.36 -20.76
C ASP A 141 -5.81 9.01 -20.44
N THR A 142 -5.28 8.33 -19.42
CA THR A 142 -5.81 7.04 -18.98
C THR A 142 -7.14 7.20 -18.24
N LEU A 143 -7.19 8.03 -17.20
CA LEU A 143 -8.35 8.15 -16.33
C LEU A 143 -9.51 8.95 -16.93
N LEU A 144 -9.22 9.91 -17.81
CA LEU A 144 -10.25 10.71 -18.50
C LEU A 144 -10.60 10.14 -19.89
N SER A 145 -10.05 8.99 -20.25
CA SER A 145 -10.41 8.31 -21.49
C SER A 145 -11.90 7.92 -21.48
N ARG A 146 -12.50 7.91 -22.67
CA ARG A 146 -13.88 7.42 -22.84
C ARG A 146 -14.06 6.03 -22.22
N ARG A 147 -13.08 5.14 -22.41
CA ARG A 147 -13.07 3.78 -21.88
C ARG A 147 -13.16 3.74 -20.34
N ALA A 148 -12.38 4.55 -19.65
CA ALA A 148 -12.39 4.63 -18.18
C ALA A 148 -13.73 5.21 -17.67
N LEU A 149 -14.25 6.25 -18.32
CA LEU A 149 -15.49 6.90 -17.95
C LEU A 149 -16.70 5.98 -18.18
N GLU A 150 -16.73 5.22 -19.25
CA GLU A 150 -17.82 4.28 -19.59
C GLU A 150 -17.87 3.04 -18.67
N ARG A 151 -16.87 2.80 -17.78
CA ARG A 151 -16.94 1.70 -16.80
C ARG A 151 -18.06 1.86 -15.76
N GLY A 152 -18.60 3.07 -15.59
CA GLY A 152 -19.67 3.33 -14.64
C GLY A 152 -19.24 3.27 -13.17
N TYR A 153 -17.96 3.50 -12.87
CA TYR A 153 -17.45 3.53 -11.49
C TYR A 153 -17.58 4.91 -10.87
N PHE A 154 -17.52 5.96 -11.67
CA PHE A 154 -17.36 7.33 -11.20
C PHE A 154 -18.56 8.21 -11.56
N VAL A 155 -18.89 9.11 -10.67
CA VAL A 155 -19.86 10.20 -10.94
C VAL A 155 -19.30 11.06 -12.09
N PRO A 156 -20.11 11.48 -13.07
CA PRO A 156 -19.66 12.36 -14.14
C PRO A 156 -18.93 13.62 -13.60
N GLY A 157 -17.77 13.91 -14.16
CA GLY A 157 -16.92 15.03 -13.76
C GLY A 157 -16.12 14.85 -12.45
N ALA A 158 -16.30 13.72 -11.74
CA ALA A 158 -15.63 13.50 -10.47
C ALA A 158 -14.11 13.30 -10.62
N LEU A 159 -13.66 12.65 -11.69
CA LEU A 159 -12.24 12.48 -11.97
C LEU A 159 -11.55 13.82 -12.29
N GLU A 160 -12.17 14.68 -13.09
CA GLU A 160 -11.67 16.03 -13.34
C GLU A 160 -11.59 16.86 -12.07
N GLN A 161 -12.60 16.72 -11.20
CA GLN A 161 -12.57 17.36 -9.89
C GLN A 161 -11.43 16.81 -9.02
N LEU A 162 -11.17 15.50 -9.06
CA LEU A 162 -10.07 14.89 -8.32
C LEU A 162 -8.70 15.43 -8.80
N PHE A 163 -8.50 15.60 -10.11
CA PHE A 163 -7.31 16.23 -10.66
C PHE A 163 -7.17 17.69 -10.19
N ARG A 164 -8.25 18.50 -10.25
CA ARG A 164 -8.22 19.89 -9.75
C ARG A 164 -7.86 19.96 -8.27
N LEU A 165 -8.43 19.10 -7.44
CA LEU A 165 -8.11 19.02 -6.02
C LEU A 165 -6.65 18.62 -5.80
N HIS A 166 -6.12 17.70 -6.60
CA HIS A 166 -4.72 17.31 -6.54
C HIS A 166 -3.78 18.46 -6.93
N GLU A 167 -4.11 19.22 -7.95
CA GLU A 167 -3.31 20.38 -8.38
C GLU A 167 -3.26 21.47 -7.29
N ALA A 168 -4.37 21.68 -6.57
CA ALA A 168 -4.50 22.67 -5.52
C ALA A 168 -3.93 22.23 -4.15
N ASP A 169 -3.84 20.93 -3.89
CA ASP A 169 -3.41 20.38 -2.59
C ASP A 169 -1.87 20.31 -2.50
N HIS A 170 -1.33 20.60 -1.32
CA HIS A 170 0.09 20.45 -0.99
C HIS A 170 0.41 19.13 -0.30
N THR A 171 -0.59 18.28 -0.09
CA THR A 171 -0.44 16.95 0.53
C THR A 171 -0.52 15.84 -0.54
N PRO A 172 0.00 14.63 -0.29
CA PRO A 172 -0.12 13.53 -1.22
C PRO A 172 -1.53 12.92 -1.31
N PHE A 173 -2.49 13.43 -0.54
CA PHE A 173 -3.80 12.81 -0.32
C PHE A 173 -4.60 12.52 -1.60
N TYR A 174 -4.72 13.50 -2.50
CA TYR A 174 -5.46 13.32 -3.76
C TYR A 174 -4.62 12.62 -4.83
N GLY A 175 -3.31 12.88 -4.85
CA GLY A 175 -2.39 12.24 -5.79
C GLY A 175 -2.27 10.74 -5.56
N ASP A 176 -2.23 10.29 -4.31
CA ASP A 176 -2.23 8.86 -3.98
C ASP A 176 -3.53 8.16 -4.44
N ARG A 177 -4.67 8.87 -4.39
CA ARG A 177 -5.94 8.36 -4.93
C ARG A 177 -5.91 8.24 -6.45
N LEU A 178 -5.46 9.29 -7.11
CA LEU A 178 -5.29 9.26 -8.57
C LEU A 178 -4.39 8.11 -8.99
N TRP A 179 -3.29 7.88 -8.26
CA TRP A 179 -2.38 6.76 -8.51
C TRP A 179 -3.06 5.41 -8.40
N VAL A 180 -3.83 5.17 -7.33
CA VAL A 180 -4.58 3.92 -7.15
C VAL A 180 -5.59 3.71 -8.29
N LEU A 181 -6.31 4.75 -8.68
CA LEU A 181 -7.28 4.68 -9.78
C LEU A 181 -6.59 4.45 -11.13
N LEU A 182 -5.44 5.09 -11.36
CA LEU A 182 -4.62 4.86 -12.55
C LEU A 182 -4.17 3.41 -12.66
N MET A 183 -3.66 2.84 -11.55
CA MET A 183 -3.26 1.43 -11.53
C MET A 183 -4.45 0.48 -11.77
N LEU A 184 -5.62 0.80 -11.22
CA LEU A 184 -6.84 0.03 -11.45
C LEU A 184 -7.25 0.06 -12.93
N GLU A 185 -7.25 1.25 -13.55
CA GLU A 185 -7.62 1.37 -14.98
C GLU A 185 -6.61 0.67 -15.90
N LEU A 186 -5.31 0.81 -15.65
CA LEU A 186 -4.28 0.10 -16.40
C LEU A 186 -4.41 -1.42 -16.26
N TRP A 187 -4.77 -1.89 -15.06
CA TRP A 187 -5.06 -3.31 -14.85
C TRP A 187 -6.27 -3.78 -15.64
N HIS A 188 -7.35 -3.00 -15.68
CA HIS A 188 -8.52 -3.31 -16.51
C HIS A 188 -8.16 -3.39 -18.00
N GLN A 189 -7.40 -2.41 -18.49
CA GLN A 189 -6.97 -2.39 -19.89
C GLN A 189 -6.15 -3.62 -20.26
N ARG A 190 -5.34 -4.11 -19.33
CA ARG A 190 -4.48 -5.28 -19.59
C ARG A 190 -5.19 -6.62 -19.40
N HIS A 191 -6.11 -6.72 -18.44
CA HIS A 191 -6.64 -8.02 -17.99
C HIS A 191 -8.17 -8.12 -18.05
N GLY A 192 -8.89 -7.02 -17.92
CA GLY A 192 -10.34 -7.00 -17.87
C GLY A 192 -11.01 -6.88 -19.23
N ASP A 193 -10.40 -6.17 -20.14
CA ASP A 193 -10.97 -5.83 -21.45
C ASP A 193 -10.48 -6.77 -22.59
N ALA A 194 -9.59 -7.70 -22.26
CA ALA A 194 -9.02 -8.66 -23.21
C ALA A 194 -9.90 -9.92 -23.43
N ARG A 195 -11.20 -9.88 -23.01
CA ARG A 195 -12.16 -10.98 -23.19
C ARG A 195 -13.23 -10.63 -24.19
#